data_75d3ba3e301580b269af6fd9482b0f19
#
_entry.id   75d3ba3e301580b269af6fd9482b0f19
#
_cell.length_a   1.000
_cell.length_b   1.000
_cell.length_c   1.000
_cell.angle_alpha   90.00
_cell.angle_beta   90.00
_cell.angle_gamma   90.00
#
_symmetry.space_group_name_H-M   'P 1'
#
loop_
_entity.id
_entity.type
_entity.pdbx_description
1 polymer ?
#
loop_
_entity_poly.entity_id
_entity_poly.type
_entity_poly.pdbx_seq_one_letter_code
_entity_poly.pdbx_strand_id
1 'polypeptide(L)'
;MKDTKYKILAYFDNQSYRKLFNEVNSDYAENLQILLHNLSLFSYDVLIIGVILYKENISNIISAIRKITQIPIIILTDAFSLLCMSWKKELIYAGADCVMDINSTIEEVDLQIFSLARR
;
A
#
# COMPACT_ATOMS: atom_id res chain seq x y z
N MET A 1 12.26 1.47 11.83
CA MET A 1 12.66 2.78 11.30
C MET A 1 11.62 3.81 11.61
N LYS A 2 11.90 4.57 12.63
CA LYS A 2 10.95 5.57 13.10
C LYS A 2 11.15 6.92 12.43
N ASP A 3 12.30 7.12 11.83
CA ASP A 3 12.69 8.41 11.30
C ASP A 3 12.66 8.47 9.79
N THR A 4 11.63 7.87 9.22
CA THR A 4 11.50 7.95 7.77
C THR A 4 11.28 9.40 7.36
N LYS A 5 11.97 9.80 6.31
CA LYS A 5 11.80 11.13 5.71
C LYS A 5 10.59 11.17 4.79
N TYR A 6 10.02 10.03 4.50
CA TYR A 6 8.95 9.91 3.52
C TYR A 6 7.60 10.02 4.19
N LYS A 7 6.70 10.70 3.52
CA LYS A 7 5.33 10.83 3.99
C LYS A 7 4.51 9.69 3.39
N ILE A 8 3.97 8.85 4.28
CA ILE A 8 3.32 7.59 3.90
C ILE A 8 1.84 7.66 4.24
N LEU A 9 1.01 7.23 3.31
CA LEU A 9 -0.42 7.00 3.57
C LEU A 9 -0.65 5.49 3.53
N ALA A 10 -1.33 4.95 4.53
CA ALA A 10 -1.61 3.53 4.62
C ALA A 10 -3.10 3.27 4.76
N TYR A 11 -3.57 2.22 4.11
CA TYR A 11 -4.94 1.74 4.21
C TYR A 11 -4.92 0.22 4.35
N PHE A 12 -5.65 -0.31 5.33
CA PHE A 12 -5.77 -1.75 5.54
C PHE A 12 -7.25 -2.13 5.56
N ASP A 13 -7.63 -3.15 4.79
CA ASP A 13 -8.98 -3.65 4.78
C ASP A 13 -9.34 -4.33 6.10
N ASN A 14 -8.34 -4.78 6.86
CA ASN A 14 -8.50 -5.36 8.18
C ASN A 14 -7.67 -4.55 9.17
N GLN A 15 -8.34 -3.83 10.05
CA GLN A 15 -7.69 -2.90 10.98
C GLN A 15 -6.71 -3.58 11.94
N SER A 16 -6.85 -4.88 12.17
CA SER A 16 -5.92 -5.58 13.07
C SER A 16 -4.49 -5.58 12.55
N TYR A 17 -4.28 -5.43 11.26
CA TYR A 17 -2.95 -5.37 10.66
C TYR A 17 -2.32 -3.98 10.72
N ARG A 18 -3.10 -2.97 11.05
CA ARG A 18 -2.60 -1.60 11.20
C ARG A 18 -1.48 -1.52 12.25
N LYS A 19 -1.54 -2.37 13.28
CA LYS A 19 -0.55 -2.38 14.35
C LYS A 19 0.87 -2.66 13.87
N LEU A 20 1.01 -3.35 12.75
CA LEU A 20 2.32 -3.68 12.19
C LEU A 20 3.09 -2.43 11.79
N PHE A 21 2.40 -1.32 11.56
CA PHE A 21 3.01 -0.08 11.09
C PHE A 21 2.96 1.05 12.11
N ASN A 22 2.65 0.75 13.38
CA ASN A 22 2.63 1.77 14.42
C ASN A 22 4.00 2.42 14.64
N GLU A 23 5.06 1.72 14.27
CA GLU A 23 6.43 2.23 14.39
C GLU A 23 6.87 3.05 13.18
N VAL A 24 6.08 3.04 12.13
CA VAL A 24 6.35 3.81 10.91
C VAL A 24 5.55 5.09 10.98
N ASN A 25 6.19 6.20 10.69
CA ASN A 25 5.52 7.50 10.71
C ASN A 25 4.62 7.61 9.47
N SER A 26 3.35 7.26 9.63
CA SER A 26 2.40 7.24 8.52
C SER A 26 1.03 7.72 8.94
N ASP A 27 0.28 8.26 7.98
CA ASP A 27 -1.14 8.55 8.15
C ASP A 27 -1.94 7.31 7.78
N TYR A 28 -3.06 7.09 8.44
CA TYR A 28 -3.93 5.96 8.16
C TYR A 28 -5.27 6.44 7.64
N ALA A 29 -5.73 5.83 6.56
CA ALA A 29 -7.08 6.02 6.07
C ALA A 29 -7.95 4.87 6.58
N GLU A 30 -9.07 5.20 7.20
CA GLU A 30 -9.95 4.17 7.79
C GLU A 30 -10.85 3.50 6.76
N ASN A 31 -11.08 4.17 5.65
CA ASN A 31 -11.91 3.64 4.57
C ASN A 31 -11.46 4.24 3.24
N LEU A 32 -12.04 3.75 2.15
CA LEU A 32 -11.66 4.16 0.80
C LEU A 32 -12.00 5.62 0.52
N GLN A 33 -13.09 6.14 1.07
CA GLN A 33 -13.44 7.54 0.89
C GLN A 33 -12.37 8.45 1.48
N ILE A 34 -11.93 8.13 2.70
CA ILE A 34 -10.88 8.90 3.36
C ILE A 34 -9.58 8.76 2.61
N LEU A 35 -9.28 7.56 2.11
CA LEU A 35 -8.07 7.31 1.32
C LEU A 35 -8.01 8.24 0.10
N LEU A 36 -9.07 8.27 -0.70
CA LEU A 36 -9.13 9.09 -1.90
C LEU A 36 -9.13 10.58 -1.57
N HIS A 37 -9.83 10.95 -0.51
CA HIS A 37 -9.86 12.33 -0.03
C HIS A 37 -8.46 12.82 0.36
N ASN A 38 -7.74 12.02 1.14
CA ASN A 38 -6.39 12.38 1.57
C ASN A 38 -5.43 12.48 0.39
N LEU A 39 -5.55 11.57 -0.57
CA LEU A 39 -4.70 11.61 -1.76
C LEU A 39 -4.93 12.86 -2.60
N SER A 40 -6.14 13.40 -2.59
CA SER A 40 -6.44 14.61 -3.35
C SER A 40 -6.03 15.88 -2.62
N LEU A 41 -5.93 15.84 -1.28
CA LEU A 41 -5.63 17.03 -0.48
C LEU A 41 -4.16 17.14 -0.07
N PHE A 42 -3.48 16.02 0.14
CA PHE A 42 -2.12 16.02 0.69
C PHE A 42 -1.16 15.34 -0.25
N SER A 43 0.10 15.72 -0.15
CA SER A 43 1.18 15.08 -0.92
C SER A 43 1.78 13.95 -0.09
N TYR A 44 1.84 12.76 -0.67
CA TYR A 44 2.48 11.62 -0.05
C TYR A 44 3.56 11.08 -0.98
N ASP A 45 4.55 10.42 -0.40
CA ASP A 45 5.63 9.82 -1.17
C ASP A 45 5.35 8.38 -1.55
N VAL A 46 4.59 7.67 -0.73
CA VAL A 46 4.26 6.25 -0.95
C VAL A 46 2.88 5.96 -0.36
N LEU A 47 2.13 5.09 -1.03
CA LEU A 47 0.87 4.57 -0.55
C LEU A 47 1.05 3.08 -0.25
N ILE A 48 0.62 2.65 0.94
CA ILE A 48 0.63 1.24 1.34
C ILE A 48 -0.82 0.78 1.47
N ILE A 49 -1.16 -0.31 0.78
CA ILE A 49 -2.50 -0.90 0.87
C ILE A 49 -2.35 -2.33 1.36
N GLY A 50 -2.97 -2.64 2.50
CA GLY A 50 -2.98 -3.99 3.06
C GLY A 50 -4.29 -4.68 2.73
N VAL A 51 -4.21 -5.83 2.09
CA VAL A 51 -5.37 -6.62 1.67
C VAL A 51 -5.16 -8.06 2.12
N ILE A 52 -6.06 -8.55 2.97
CA ILE A 52 -6.03 -9.94 3.41
C ILE A 52 -7.01 -10.72 2.57
N LEU A 53 -6.52 -11.73 1.89
CA LEU A 53 -7.22 -12.52 0.89
C LEU A 53 -7.57 -11.72 -0.35
N TYR A 54 -7.52 -12.39 -1.47
CA TYR A 54 -7.81 -11.80 -2.77
C TYR A 54 -9.25 -11.27 -2.85
N LYS A 55 -9.39 -10.06 -3.35
CA LYS A 55 -10.68 -9.43 -3.61
C LYS A 55 -10.65 -8.81 -4.99
N GLU A 56 -11.64 -9.14 -5.81
CA GLU A 56 -11.66 -8.74 -7.22
C GLU A 56 -11.63 -7.22 -7.43
N ASN A 57 -12.20 -6.46 -6.51
CA ASN A 57 -12.29 -5.02 -6.68
C ASN A 57 -11.00 -4.25 -6.38
N ILE A 58 -9.95 -4.91 -5.89
CA ILE A 58 -8.72 -4.22 -5.54
C ILE A 58 -8.04 -3.59 -6.75
N SER A 59 -8.03 -4.29 -7.87
CA SER A 59 -7.45 -3.72 -9.09
C SER A 59 -8.21 -2.47 -9.54
N ASN A 60 -9.54 -2.47 -9.38
CA ASN A 60 -10.35 -1.29 -9.71
C ASN A 60 -10.03 -0.12 -8.78
N ILE A 61 -9.78 -0.40 -7.50
CA ILE A 61 -9.40 0.62 -6.53
C ILE A 61 -8.06 1.24 -6.91
N ILE A 62 -7.09 0.41 -7.27
CA ILE A 62 -5.78 0.89 -7.69
C ILE A 62 -5.90 1.75 -8.96
N SER A 63 -6.71 1.32 -9.91
CA SER A 63 -6.94 2.09 -11.12
C SER A 63 -7.55 3.46 -10.82
N ALA A 64 -8.49 3.51 -9.86
CA ALA A 64 -9.08 4.77 -9.43
C ALA A 64 -8.05 5.68 -8.77
N ILE A 65 -7.17 5.11 -7.95
CA ILE A 65 -6.10 5.85 -7.29
C ILE A 65 -5.16 6.45 -8.35
N ARG A 66 -4.85 5.69 -9.39
CA ARG A 66 -3.95 6.16 -10.45
C ARG A 66 -4.50 7.35 -11.24
N LYS A 67 -5.80 7.57 -11.21
CA LYS A 67 -6.39 8.76 -11.81
C LYS A 67 -6.13 10.02 -10.98
N ILE A 68 -5.77 9.84 -9.71
CA ILE A 68 -5.53 10.94 -8.78
C ILE A 68 -4.05 11.22 -8.61
N THR A 69 -3.23 10.17 -8.54
CA THR A 69 -1.82 10.33 -8.19
C THR A 69 -0.95 9.27 -8.87
N GLN A 70 0.33 9.59 -9.03
CA GLN A 70 1.33 8.70 -9.59
C GLN A 70 2.33 8.20 -8.54
N ILE A 71 2.07 8.42 -7.25
CA ILE A 71 3.00 7.97 -6.22
C ILE A 71 3.10 6.44 -6.21
N PRO A 72 4.24 5.89 -5.76
CA PRO A 72 4.40 4.44 -5.67
C PRO A 72 3.35 3.80 -4.76
N ILE A 73 2.87 2.63 -5.15
CA ILE A 73 1.89 1.85 -4.39
C ILE A 73 2.50 0.51 -4.03
N ILE A 74 2.54 0.21 -2.72
CA ILE A 74 2.96 -1.09 -2.20
C ILE A 74 1.73 -1.81 -1.69
N ILE A 75 1.51 -3.03 -2.16
CA ILE A 75 0.43 -3.89 -1.68
C ILE A 75 1.01 -4.89 -0.70
N LEU A 76 0.43 -4.99 0.49
CA LEU A 76 0.78 -6.00 1.48
C LEU A 76 -0.37 -6.99 1.56
N THR A 77 -0.08 -8.27 1.42
CA THR A 77 -1.12 -9.29 1.42
C THR A 77 -0.63 -10.57 2.10
N ASP A 78 -1.55 -11.49 2.37
CA ASP A 78 -1.19 -12.74 3.00
C ASP A 78 -0.40 -13.65 2.06
N ALA A 79 0.35 -14.59 2.65
CA ALA A 79 1.20 -15.49 1.87
C ALA A 79 0.42 -16.33 0.87
N PHE A 80 -0.81 -16.73 1.24
CA PHE A 80 -1.66 -17.51 0.36
C PHE A 80 -2.01 -16.75 -0.92
N SER A 81 -2.39 -15.49 -0.78
CA SER A 81 -2.71 -14.64 -1.93
C SER A 81 -1.50 -14.39 -2.81
N LEU A 82 -0.30 -14.33 -2.21
CA LEU A 82 0.93 -14.13 -2.97
C LEU A 82 1.23 -15.26 -3.96
N LEU A 83 0.67 -16.45 -3.73
CA LEU A 83 0.85 -17.57 -4.63
C LEU A 83 0.01 -17.44 -5.91
N CYS A 84 -0.95 -16.54 -5.92
CA CYS A 84 -1.81 -16.35 -7.08
C CYS A 84 -1.18 -15.39 -8.07
N MET A 85 -0.48 -15.93 -9.05
CA MET A 85 0.24 -15.12 -10.04
C MET A 85 -0.67 -14.26 -10.90
N SER A 86 -1.86 -14.76 -11.26
CA SER A 86 -2.78 -13.98 -12.07
C SER A 86 -3.29 -12.76 -11.31
N TRP A 87 -3.52 -12.89 -10.01
CA TRP A 87 -3.93 -11.77 -9.19
C TRP A 87 -2.81 -10.72 -9.08
N LYS A 88 -1.58 -11.17 -8.87
CA LYS A 88 -0.44 -10.25 -8.81
C LYS A 88 -0.29 -9.49 -10.12
N LYS A 89 -0.47 -10.16 -11.25
CA LYS A 89 -0.41 -9.48 -12.55
C LYS A 89 -1.50 -8.43 -12.68
N GLU A 90 -2.72 -8.75 -12.24
CA GLU A 90 -3.81 -7.77 -12.28
C GLU A 90 -3.46 -6.51 -11.48
N LEU A 91 -2.88 -6.69 -10.29
CA LEU A 91 -2.51 -5.56 -9.45
C LEU A 91 -1.42 -4.71 -10.10
N ILE A 92 -0.42 -5.34 -10.67
CA ILE A 92 0.67 -4.62 -11.35
C ILE A 92 0.13 -3.88 -12.57
N TYR A 93 -0.70 -4.52 -13.38
CA TYR A 93 -1.32 -3.86 -14.54
C TYR A 93 -2.19 -2.69 -14.12
N ALA A 94 -2.87 -2.80 -12.99
CA ALA A 94 -3.70 -1.71 -12.48
C ALA A 94 -2.88 -0.52 -12.00
N GLY A 95 -1.60 -0.74 -11.68
CA GLY A 95 -0.71 0.34 -11.29
C GLY A 95 0.05 0.15 -9.99
N ALA A 96 -0.03 -1.02 -9.36
CA ALA A 96 0.77 -1.30 -8.16
C ALA A 96 2.24 -1.46 -8.55
N ASP A 97 3.13 -0.96 -7.72
CA ASP A 97 4.56 -1.03 -7.98
C ASP A 97 5.22 -2.23 -7.31
N CYS A 98 4.61 -2.74 -6.25
CA CYS A 98 5.21 -3.82 -5.48
C CYS A 98 4.12 -4.57 -4.72
N VAL A 99 4.24 -5.89 -4.64
CA VAL A 99 3.35 -6.74 -3.84
C VAL A 99 4.20 -7.55 -2.89
N MET A 100 3.96 -7.40 -1.58
CA MET A 100 4.76 -8.03 -0.54
C MET A 100 3.89 -8.79 0.44
N ASP A 101 4.53 -9.68 1.21
CA ASP A 101 3.89 -10.40 2.30
C ASP A 101 3.59 -9.44 3.45
N ILE A 102 2.38 -9.51 4.00
CA ILE A 102 1.97 -8.69 5.15
C ILE A 102 2.85 -8.96 6.38
N ASN A 103 3.50 -10.12 6.42
CA ASN A 103 4.41 -10.49 7.49
C ASN A 103 5.86 -10.09 7.24
N SER A 104 6.12 -9.34 6.19
CA SER A 104 7.44 -8.76 5.95
C SER A 104 7.86 -7.90 7.13
N THR A 105 9.14 -7.87 7.44
CA THR A 105 9.63 -7.04 8.54
C THR A 105 9.50 -5.55 8.17
N ILE A 106 9.48 -4.72 9.20
CA ILE A 106 9.45 -3.27 9.01
C ILE A 106 10.65 -2.83 8.16
N GLU A 107 11.81 -3.44 8.39
CA GLU A 107 13.02 -3.13 7.64
C GLU A 107 12.87 -3.45 6.16
N GLU A 108 12.24 -4.58 5.83
CA GLU A 108 12.01 -4.97 4.45
C GLU A 108 11.06 -3.99 3.75
N VAL A 109 9.98 -3.62 4.42
CA VAL A 109 9.02 -2.66 3.87
C VAL A 109 9.67 -1.29 3.71
N ASP A 110 10.42 -0.87 4.70
CA ASP A 110 11.11 0.42 4.68
C ASP A 110 12.11 0.49 3.53
N LEU A 111 12.81 -0.61 3.26
CA LEU A 111 13.74 -0.68 2.15
C LEU A 111 13.01 -0.48 0.81
N GLN A 112 11.83 -1.07 0.65
CA GLN A 112 11.03 -0.89 -0.54
C GLN A 112 10.51 0.54 -0.66
N ILE A 113 10.08 1.14 0.44
CA ILE A 113 9.66 2.53 0.46
C ILE A 113 10.79 3.42 -0.03
N PHE A 114 11.98 3.23 0.52
CA PHE A 114 13.16 4.00 0.14
C PHE A 114 13.46 3.84 -1.35
N SER A 115 13.46 2.61 -1.84
CA SER A 115 13.75 2.31 -3.23
C SER A 115 12.76 2.96 -4.18
N LEU A 116 11.47 2.89 -3.87
CA LEU A 116 10.41 3.40 -4.75
C LEU A 116 10.29 4.92 -4.67
N ALA A 117 10.43 5.50 -3.49
CA ALA A 117 10.28 6.93 -3.29
C ALA A 117 11.41 7.75 -3.93
N ARG A 118 12.53 7.10 -4.22
CA ARG A 118 13.68 7.76 -4.84
C ARG A 118 13.55 7.98 -6.33
N ARG A 119 12.64 7.29 -6.97
CA ARG A 119 12.52 7.33 -8.43
C ARG A 119 12.16 8.73 -8.95
#